data_b9c2dfea6625cc9784d01b818a1b8fa0
#
_entry.id   b9c2dfea6625cc9784d01b818a1b8fa0
#
_cell.length_a   1.000
_cell.length_b   1.000
_cell.length_c   1.000
_cell.angle_alpha   90.00
_cell.angle_beta   90.00
_cell.angle_gamma   90.00
#
_symmetry.space_group_name_H-M   'P 1'
#
loop_
_entity.id
_entity.type
_entity.pdbx_description
1 polymer ?
#
loop_
_entity_poly.entity_id
_entity_poly.type
_entity_poly.pdbx_seq_one_letter_code
_entity_poly.pdbx_strand_id
1 'polypeptide(L)'
;MFYCWNILQSDNKRIENYMKPNLRSIFFIWMLVAFSVEGYCGSREEYMLIMFWNLENFFDYTDGGEGESDREFSSSGSRHWTKKRFYAKCDAVAKSIMWMGDHYGRMPDLIGLAEIENKGVLYKLLKSTALRKYDYDIIHYDSGDRRGIDVAFLYRKSVMHPETVSVIKPEYDGQKLSTRDILHSSMQISDGSRIDFIVNHHPSKFGGEDESKGRRN
;
A
#
# COMPACT_ATOMS: atom_id res chain seq x y z
N MET A 1 10.92 -3.64 -5.79
CA MET A 1 10.45 -5.03 -5.64
C MET A 1 9.05 -4.96 -5.06
N PHE A 2 8.06 -5.45 -5.79
CA PHE A 2 6.65 -5.40 -5.38
C PHE A 2 6.31 -6.68 -4.64
N TYR A 3 5.72 -6.58 -3.47
CA TYR A 3 5.14 -7.72 -2.75
C TYR A 3 3.62 -7.52 -2.68
N CYS A 4 2.89 -8.46 -3.25
CA CYS A 4 1.45 -8.51 -3.16
C CYS A 4 1.04 -9.73 -2.33
N TRP A 5 0.26 -9.52 -1.28
CA TRP A 5 -0.31 -10.59 -0.47
C TRP A 5 -1.80 -10.64 -0.68
N ASN A 6 -2.29 -11.77 -1.17
CA ASN A 6 -3.71 -12.08 -1.20
C ASN A 6 -4.03 -12.93 0.03
N ILE A 7 -4.88 -12.42 0.91
CA ILE A 7 -5.44 -13.22 2.01
C ILE A 7 -6.74 -13.83 1.47
N LEU A 8 -6.67 -15.12 1.11
CA LEU A 8 -7.83 -15.93 0.73
C LEU A 8 -8.38 -16.61 1.99
N GLN A 9 -9.60 -16.30 2.35
CA GLN A 9 -10.38 -17.17 3.24
C GLN A 9 -10.99 -18.30 2.39
N SER A 10 -10.50 -19.51 2.64
CA SER A 10 -10.94 -20.72 1.94
C SER A 10 -12.16 -21.34 2.64
N ASP A 11 -13.23 -21.56 1.90
CA ASP A 11 -14.13 -22.67 2.20
C ASP A 11 -14.42 -23.48 0.95
N ASN A 12 -14.03 -24.76 1.09
CA ASN A 12 -14.12 -25.82 0.10
C ASN A 12 -15.53 -26.42 0.09
N LYS A 13 -16.15 -26.63 -1.09
CA LYS A 13 -16.73 -27.92 -1.48
C LYS A 13 -17.47 -27.91 -2.83
N ARG A 14 -16.88 -28.68 -3.70
CA ARG A 14 -17.40 -29.88 -4.38
C ARG A 14 -18.07 -29.72 -5.73
N ILE A 15 -17.31 -30.19 -6.71
CA ILE A 15 -17.70 -30.57 -8.07
C ILE A 15 -18.32 -31.97 -8.02
N GLU A 16 -19.39 -32.21 -8.75
CA GLU A 16 -19.58 -33.38 -9.62
C GLU A 16 -20.99 -33.47 -10.23
N ASN A 17 -21.03 -33.68 -11.49
CA ASN A 17 -21.71 -34.68 -12.34
C ASN A 17 -22.45 -34.12 -13.54
N TYR A 18 -21.83 -34.35 -14.69
CA TYR A 18 -22.44 -34.16 -16.01
C TYR A 18 -23.39 -35.32 -16.36
N MET A 19 -24.64 -35.02 -16.69
CA MET A 19 -25.50 -35.88 -17.49
C MET A 19 -25.83 -35.25 -18.84
N LYS A 20 -25.66 -36.01 -19.91
CA LYS A 20 -25.96 -35.57 -21.29
C LYS A 20 -27.48 -35.63 -21.54
N PRO A 21 -28.14 -34.56 -22.00
CA PRO A 21 -29.56 -34.60 -22.35
C PRO A 21 -29.84 -34.95 -23.82
N ASN A 22 -30.91 -35.70 -24.05
CA ASN A 22 -31.42 -36.10 -25.37
C ASN A 22 -32.09 -34.95 -26.09
N LEU A 23 -31.97 -34.95 -27.45
CA LEU A 23 -32.28 -33.85 -28.36
C LEU A 23 -33.79 -33.46 -28.46
N ARG A 24 -34.72 -34.15 -27.84
CA ARG A 24 -36.14 -33.82 -27.85
C ARG A 24 -36.66 -32.97 -26.71
N SER A 25 -35.81 -32.69 -25.71
CA SER A 25 -36.16 -31.84 -24.56
C SER A 25 -35.69 -30.39 -24.67
N ILE A 26 -35.02 -30.04 -25.77
CA ILE A 26 -34.39 -28.73 -25.94
C ILE A 26 -35.39 -27.60 -26.18
N PHE A 27 -36.57 -27.88 -26.74
CA PHE A 27 -37.58 -26.85 -27.09
C PHE A 27 -38.42 -26.39 -25.89
N PHE A 28 -38.53 -27.20 -24.83
CA PHE A 28 -39.28 -26.82 -23.61
C PHE A 28 -38.40 -26.14 -22.56
N ILE A 29 -37.09 -26.29 -22.65
CA ILE A 29 -36.12 -25.69 -21.72
C ILE A 29 -35.88 -24.21 -22.02
N TRP A 30 -36.05 -23.78 -23.31
CA TRP A 30 -35.87 -22.37 -23.70
C TRP A 30 -36.98 -21.43 -23.20
N MET A 31 -38.15 -21.96 -22.87
CA MET A 31 -39.27 -21.15 -22.35
C MET A 31 -39.25 -21.01 -20.80
N LEU A 32 -38.50 -21.85 -20.09
CA LEU A 32 -38.35 -21.77 -18.63
C LEU A 32 -37.08 -21.04 -18.21
N VAL A 33 -36.09 -20.84 -19.09
CA VAL A 33 -34.87 -20.09 -18.83
C VAL A 33 -35.08 -18.56 -18.88
N ALA A 34 -36.21 -18.10 -19.39
CA ALA A 34 -36.53 -16.67 -19.48
C ALA A 34 -37.06 -16.06 -18.15
N PHE A 35 -37.27 -16.85 -17.08
CA PHE A 35 -37.82 -16.36 -15.80
C PHE A 35 -37.01 -16.71 -14.54
N SER A 36 -35.81 -17.22 -14.70
CA SER A 36 -34.88 -17.35 -13.58
C SER A 36 -33.52 -16.73 -13.92
N VAL A 37 -33.54 -15.43 -14.27
CA VAL A 37 -32.42 -14.56 -13.92
C VAL A 37 -32.60 -14.21 -12.44
N GLU A 38 -32.64 -15.21 -11.59
CA GLU A 38 -32.18 -15.05 -10.24
C GLU A 38 -30.71 -14.67 -10.40
N GLY A 39 -30.41 -13.43 -10.05
CA GLY A 39 -29.07 -12.94 -10.07
C GLY A 39 -28.18 -13.94 -9.35
N TYR A 40 -27.32 -14.60 -10.11
CA TYR A 40 -26.14 -15.24 -9.57
C TYR A 40 -25.31 -14.08 -9.00
N CYS A 41 -25.70 -13.65 -7.80
CA CYS A 41 -24.83 -12.89 -6.93
C CYS A 41 -23.75 -13.92 -6.53
N GLY A 42 -22.83 -14.16 -7.46
CA GLY A 42 -21.60 -14.83 -7.12
C GLY A 42 -21.07 -14.04 -5.94
N SER A 43 -20.92 -14.68 -4.80
CA SER A 43 -20.22 -14.12 -3.67
C SER A 43 -18.88 -13.64 -4.25
N ARG A 44 -18.79 -12.33 -4.51
CA ARG A 44 -17.52 -11.70 -4.82
C ARG A 44 -16.70 -12.02 -3.60
N GLU A 45 -15.70 -12.86 -3.75
CA GLU A 45 -14.75 -13.08 -2.67
C GLU A 45 -14.26 -11.69 -2.27
N GLU A 46 -14.68 -11.22 -1.10
CA GLU A 46 -14.27 -9.93 -0.58
C GLU A 46 -12.83 -10.10 -0.10
N TYR A 47 -11.90 -9.85 -1.01
CA TYR A 47 -10.49 -9.81 -0.66
C TYR A 47 -10.03 -8.35 -0.53
N MET A 48 -9.12 -8.11 0.38
CA MET A 48 -8.43 -6.85 0.53
C MET A 48 -7.16 -6.84 -0.31
N LEU A 49 -6.95 -5.80 -1.11
CA LEU A 49 -5.74 -5.60 -1.87
C LEU A 49 -4.76 -4.72 -1.10
N ILE A 50 -3.69 -5.33 -0.62
CA ILE A 50 -2.65 -4.64 0.15
C ILE A 50 -1.37 -4.60 -0.68
N MET A 51 -0.74 -3.43 -0.74
CA MET A 51 0.52 -3.19 -1.44
C MET A 51 1.57 -2.66 -0.46
N PHE A 52 2.82 -3.08 -0.62
CA PHE A 52 3.97 -2.46 0.01
C PHE A 52 4.99 -2.03 -1.03
N TRP A 53 5.54 -0.80 -0.89
CA TRP A 53 6.51 -0.27 -1.83
C TRP A 53 7.54 0.64 -1.16
N ASN A 54 8.81 0.34 -1.37
CA ASN A 54 9.89 1.28 -1.08
C ASN A 54 10.01 2.26 -2.26
N LEU A 55 9.77 3.55 -2.02
CA LEU A 55 9.76 4.59 -3.04
C LEU A 55 11.16 5.12 -3.39
N GLU A 56 12.21 4.61 -2.75
CA GLU A 56 13.61 4.93 -3.06
C GLU A 56 13.91 6.44 -3.00
N ASN A 57 14.01 6.98 -1.78
CA ASN A 57 14.32 8.40 -1.53
C ASN A 57 13.30 9.35 -2.18
N PHE A 58 12.05 9.26 -1.72
CA PHE A 58 10.99 10.13 -2.21
C PHE A 58 10.94 11.45 -1.44
N PHE A 59 11.92 12.31 -1.74
CA PHE A 59 12.03 13.67 -1.24
C PHE A 59 11.24 14.65 -2.11
N ASP A 60 10.89 15.80 -1.56
CA ASP A 60 10.42 16.90 -2.38
C ASP A 60 11.63 17.60 -3.07
N TYR A 61 11.44 18.75 -3.67
CA TYR A 61 12.48 19.42 -4.45
C TYR A 61 13.04 20.68 -3.75
N THR A 62 12.65 20.92 -2.49
CA THR A 62 13.08 22.05 -1.68
C THR A 62 14.04 21.58 -0.60
N ASP A 63 14.92 22.45 -0.14
CA ASP A 63 15.82 22.22 0.98
C ASP A 63 15.15 22.81 2.23
N GLY A 64 14.28 22.04 2.87
CA GLY A 64 13.45 22.52 3.98
C GLY A 64 13.23 21.50 5.08
N GLY A 65 13.73 20.26 4.90
CA GLY A 65 13.65 19.19 5.88
C GLY A 65 14.81 19.21 6.87
N GLU A 66 14.70 18.36 7.90
CA GLU A 66 15.71 18.26 8.96
C GLU A 66 16.75 17.15 8.70
N GLY A 67 16.51 16.28 7.68
CA GLY A 67 17.36 15.13 7.38
C GLY A 67 18.65 15.51 6.63
N GLU A 68 19.72 14.75 6.86
CA GLU A 68 21.01 14.96 6.16
C GLU A 68 20.88 14.82 4.64
N SER A 69 19.92 14.00 4.15
CA SER A 69 19.72 13.81 2.71
C SER A 69 18.82 14.85 2.06
N ASP A 70 18.11 15.68 2.81
CA ASP A 70 17.19 16.68 2.26
C ASP A 70 17.93 17.66 1.33
N ARG A 71 19.03 18.21 1.80
CA ARG A 71 19.88 19.09 0.98
C ARG A 71 20.39 18.41 -0.29
N GLU A 72 20.77 17.12 -0.20
CA GLU A 72 21.24 16.34 -1.36
C GLU A 72 20.14 16.20 -2.42
N PHE A 73 18.89 15.94 -1.98
CA PHE A 73 17.71 15.76 -2.82
C PHE A 73 16.93 17.06 -3.07
N SER A 74 17.57 18.21 -2.96
CA SER A 74 16.98 19.49 -3.36
C SER A 74 17.35 19.89 -4.80
N SER A 75 16.71 20.95 -5.31
CA SER A 75 16.97 21.47 -6.65
C SER A 75 18.40 21.99 -6.81
N SER A 76 19.02 22.51 -5.73
CA SER A 76 20.40 22.99 -5.66
C SER A 76 21.38 21.93 -5.18
N GLY A 77 20.89 20.79 -4.71
CA GLY A 77 21.71 19.72 -4.17
C GLY A 77 22.40 18.87 -5.24
N SER A 78 23.27 17.96 -4.79
CA SER A 78 24.10 17.12 -5.67
C SER A 78 23.31 16.21 -6.60
N ARG A 79 22.10 15.83 -6.23
CA ARG A 79 21.17 15.02 -7.05
C ARG A 79 20.40 15.84 -8.08
N HIS A 80 20.47 17.16 -8.02
CA HIS A 80 19.68 18.05 -8.88
C HIS A 80 18.21 17.64 -8.93
N TRP A 81 17.62 17.44 -7.75
CA TRP A 81 16.26 16.94 -7.59
C TRP A 81 15.25 18.06 -7.81
N THR A 82 15.06 18.43 -9.10
CA THR A 82 14.22 19.54 -9.50
C THR A 82 12.73 19.27 -9.35
N LYS A 83 11.93 20.34 -9.28
CA LYS A 83 10.46 20.26 -9.30
C LYS A 83 9.92 19.37 -10.43
N LYS A 84 10.52 19.47 -11.64
CA LYS A 84 10.13 18.62 -12.78
C LYS A 84 10.37 17.13 -12.51
N ARG A 85 11.52 16.77 -11.93
CA ARG A 85 11.85 15.39 -11.59
C ARG A 85 10.95 14.85 -10.50
N PHE A 86 10.65 15.68 -9.49
CA PHE A 86 9.72 15.31 -8.42
C PHE A 86 8.33 14.94 -8.97
N TYR A 87 7.72 15.81 -9.78
CA TYR A 87 6.40 15.53 -10.35
C TYR A 87 6.42 14.38 -11.35
N ALA A 88 7.50 14.18 -12.11
CA ALA A 88 7.67 13.00 -12.96
C ALA A 88 7.68 11.70 -12.11
N LYS A 89 8.32 11.73 -10.94
CA LYS A 89 8.28 10.60 -10.00
C LYS A 89 6.88 10.40 -9.41
N CYS A 90 6.17 11.48 -9.04
CA CYS A 90 4.77 11.38 -8.62
C CYS A 90 3.91 10.68 -9.67
N ASP A 91 4.04 11.07 -10.95
CA ASP A 91 3.31 10.45 -12.04
C ASP A 91 3.68 8.98 -12.24
N ALA A 92 4.96 8.62 -12.13
CA ALA A 92 5.41 7.23 -12.24
C ALA A 92 4.85 6.37 -11.10
N VAL A 93 4.90 6.87 -9.85
CA VAL A 93 4.32 6.18 -8.68
C VAL A 93 2.81 6.01 -8.85
N ALA A 94 2.10 7.06 -9.24
CA ALA A 94 0.66 6.99 -9.46
C ALA A 94 0.30 5.99 -10.56
N LYS A 95 1.03 5.97 -11.69
CA LYS A 95 0.82 4.98 -12.77
C LYS A 95 1.02 3.55 -12.30
N SER A 96 2.02 3.29 -11.47
CA SER A 96 2.26 1.95 -10.91
C SER A 96 1.14 1.51 -9.98
N ILE A 97 0.64 2.40 -9.11
CA ILE A 97 -0.51 2.10 -8.25
C ILE A 97 -1.77 1.86 -9.09
N MET A 98 -2.01 2.66 -10.12
CA MET A 98 -3.15 2.48 -11.03
C MET A 98 -3.03 1.19 -11.83
N TRP A 99 -1.83 0.82 -12.29
CA TRP A 99 -1.59 -0.44 -12.96
C TRP A 99 -1.95 -1.64 -12.07
N MET A 100 -1.61 -1.59 -10.78
CA MET A 100 -2.06 -2.59 -9.82
C MET A 100 -3.59 -2.63 -9.74
N GLY A 101 -4.24 -1.47 -9.73
CA GLY A 101 -5.70 -1.37 -9.74
C GLY A 101 -6.33 -2.01 -10.98
N ASP A 102 -5.77 -1.74 -12.14
CA ASP A 102 -6.24 -2.31 -13.42
C ASP A 102 -6.01 -3.83 -13.46
N HIS A 103 -4.85 -4.29 -12.98
CA HIS A 103 -4.49 -5.71 -13.00
C HIS A 103 -5.38 -6.56 -12.07
N TYR A 104 -5.72 -6.05 -10.90
CA TYR A 104 -6.56 -6.77 -9.92
C TYR A 104 -8.04 -6.37 -9.96
N GLY A 105 -8.44 -5.48 -10.87
CA GLY A 105 -9.82 -5.02 -11.02
C GLY A 105 -10.32 -4.13 -9.87
N ARG A 106 -9.41 -3.71 -8.95
CA ARG A 106 -9.70 -2.78 -7.85
C ARG A 106 -8.43 -2.09 -7.38
N MET A 107 -8.56 -0.85 -6.96
CA MET A 107 -7.43 -0.11 -6.38
C MET A 107 -6.97 -0.75 -5.07
N PRO A 108 -5.67 -0.69 -4.74
CA PRO A 108 -5.18 -1.11 -3.44
C PRO A 108 -5.95 -0.43 -2.30
N ASP A 109 -6.39 -1.21 -1.32
CA ASP A 109 -7.14 -0.70 -0.16
C ASP A 109 -6.20 -0.07 0.86
N LEU A 110 -5.00 -0.65 0.99
CA LEU A 110 -3.92 -0.14 1.83
C LEU A 110 -2.60 -0.23 1.08
N ILE A 111 -1.78 0.81 1.19
CA ILE A 111 -0.43 0.86 0.64
C ILE A 111 0.53 1.26 1.77
N GLY A 112 1.39 0.33 2.17
CA GLY A 112 2.55 0.62 3.02
C GLY A 112 3.67 1.19 2.17
N LEU A 113 4.22 2.32 2.58
CA LEU A 113 5.29 3.02 1.88
C LEU A 113 6.53 3.15 2.75
N ALA A 114 7.69 3.12 2.14
CA ALA A 114 8.96 3.39 2.78
C ALA A 114 9.80 4.37 1.94
N GLU A 115 10.77 5.00 2.61
CA GLU A 115 11.67 6.01 2.05
C GLU A 115 10.93 7.23 1.49
N ILE A 116 10.00 7.74 2.24
CA ILE A 116 9.35 9.03 2.00
C ILE A 116 9.90 10.07 2.96
N GLU A 117 10.04 11.30 2.53
CA GLU A 117 10.55 12.39 3.36
C GLU A 117 9.52 12.83 4.41
N ASN A 118 8.30 13.16 3.99
CA ASN A 118 7.29 13.72 4.88
C ASN A 118 5.87 13.56 4.32
N LYS A 119 4.87 13.91 5.14
CA LYS A 119 3.45 13.89 4.76
C LYS A 119 3.15 14.79 3.55
N GLY A 120 3.87 15.91 3.40
CA GLY A 120 3.67 16.87 2.31
C GLY A 120 3.99 16.28 0.94
N VAL A 121 5.00 15.40 0.85
CA VAL A 121 5.35 14.65 -0.37
C VAL A 121 4.18 13.75 -0.80
N LEU A 122 3.59 13.01 0.13
CA LEU A 122 2.44 12.15 -0.14
C LEU A 122 1.19 12.94 -0.50
N TYR A 123 0.97 14.07 0.15
CA TYR A 123 -0.12 14.97 -0.21
C TYR A 123 0.03 15.50 -1.64
N LYS A 124 1.26 15.92 -2.04
CA LYS A 124 1.55 16.34 -3.41
C LYS A 124 1.31 15.18 -4.40
N LEU A 125 1.76 13.96 -4.08
CA LEU A 125 1.50 12.76 -4.88
C LEU A 125 0.00 12.56 -5.12
N LEU A 126 -0.80 12.53 -4.05
CA LEU A 126 -2.25 12.30 -4.17
C LEU A 126 -2.97 13.41 -4.93
N LYS A 127 -2.58 14.67 -4.72
CA LYS A 127 -3.32 15.82 -5.31
C LYS A 127 -2.90 16.18 -6.73
N SER A 128 -1.62 15.96 -7.10
CA SER A 128 -1.12 16.36 -8.41
C SER A 128 -1.28 15.29 -9.50
N THR A 129 -1.62 14.06 -9.14
CA THR A 129 -1.73 12.93 -10.07
C THR A 129 -3.18 12.45 -10.26
N ALA A 130 -3.36 11.40 -11.06
CA ALA A 130 -4.66 10.76 -11.23
C ALA A 130 -5.22 10.13 -9.96
N LEU A 131 -4.38 9.89 -8.93
CA LEU A 131 -4.80 9.37 -7.63
C LEU A 131 -5.77 10.30 -6.90
N ARG A 132 -5.84 11.59 -7.26
CA ARG A 132 -6.84 12.54 -6.71
C ARG A 132 -8.30 12.12 -6.90
N LYS A 133 -8.56 11.18 -7.83
CA LYS A 133 -9.90 10.64 -8.10
C LYS A 133 -10.32 9.58 -7.08
N TYR A 134 -9.37 9.08 -6.32
CA TYR A 134 -9.58 8.04 -5.31
C TYR A 134 -9.53 8.66 -3.91
N ASP A 135 -10.19 8.01 -2.98
CA ASP A 135 -10.43 8.50 -1.61
C ASP A 135 -9.29 8.16 -0.63
N TYR A 136 -8.05 8.14 -1.12
CA TYR A 136 -6.89 7.88 -0.26
C TYR A 136 -6.68 8.98 0.78
N ASP A 137 -6.35 8.53 2.00
CA ASP A 137 -5.82 9.38 3.07
C ASP A 137 -4.47 8.85 3.56
N ILE A 138 -3.79 9.62 4.41
CA ILE A 138 -2.39 9.44 4.76
C ILE A 138 -2.25 9.27 6.27
N ILE A 139 -1.58 8.17 6.70
CA ILE A 139 -1.03 8.05 8.04
C ILE A 139 0.48 8.14 7.92
N HIS A 140 1.07 9.14 8.59
CA HIS A 140 2.50 9.40 8.59
C HIS A 140 2.90 10.14 9.86
N TYR A 141 4.07 9.80 10.37
CA TYR A 141 4.74 10.49 11.48
C TYR A 141 6.22 10.61 11.15
N ASP A 142 6.78 11.77 11.44
CA ASP A 142 8.22 12.00 11.28
C ASP A 142 8.99 11.17 12.31
N SER A 143 10.02 10.48 11.87
CA SER A 143 10.89 9.65 12.71
C SER A 143 12.22 10.33 13.01
N GLY A 144 13.02 9.71 13.85
CA GLY A 144 14.38 10.16 14.13
C GLY A 144 15.43 9.65 13.13
N ASP A 145 15.04 9.25 11.93
CA ASP A 145 16.01 8.79 10.92
C ASP A 145 16.93 9.93 10.48
N ARG A 146 18.25 9.68 10.53
CA ARG A 146 19.25 10.69 10.21
C ARG A 146 19.17 11.22 8.78
N ARG A 147 18.73 10.38 7.84
CA ARG A 147 18.56 10.78 6.43
C ARG A 147 17.30 11.61 6.19
N GLY A 148 16.35 11.60 7.13
CA GLY A 148 15.04 12.22 6.99
C GLY A 148 14.11 11.44 6.07
N ILE A 149 14.08 10.11 6.22
CA ILE A 149 13.15 9.24 5.49
C ILE A 149 12.31 8.42 6.46
N ASP A 150 11.05 8.23 6.11
CA ASP A 150 10.05 7.64 6.96
C ASP A 150 9.28 6.49 6.28
N VAL A 151 8.35 5.94 7.03
CA VAL A 151 7.33 5.02 6.55
C VAL A 151 5.94 5.66 6.67
N ALA A 152 5.00 5.20 5.84
CA ALA A 152 3.63 5.69 5.86
C ALA A 152 2.63 4.64 5.39
N PHE A 153 1.35 4.91 5.65
CA PHE A 153 0.24 4.26 4.95
C PHE A 153 -0.53 5.27 4.10
N LEU A 154 -0.92 4.82 2.90
CA LEU A 154 -2.06 5.36 2.16
C LEU A 154 -3.19 4.35 2.30
N TYR A 155 -4.37 4.79 2.72
CA TYR A 155 -5.52 3.91 2.88
C TYR A 155 -6.77 4.51 2.24
N ARG A 156 -7.66 3.65 1.75
CA ARG A 156 -8.94 4.07 1.17
C ARG A 156 -9.98 4.28 2.27
N LYS A 157 -10.44 5.52 2.42
CA LYS A 157 -11.45 5.89 3.45
C LYS A 157 -12.80 5.19 3.28
N SER A 158 -13.15 4.81 2.05
CA SER A 158 -14.38 4.05 1.78
C SER A 158 -14.30 2.59 2.22
N VAL A 159 -13.10 2.08 2.51
CA VAL A 159 -12.86 0.66 2.88
C VAL A 159 -12.50 0.52 4.34
N MET A 160 -11.71 1.45 4.88
CA MET A 160 -11.20 1.35 6.24
C MET A 160 -10.93 2.73 6.85
N HIS A 161 -10.87 2.79 8.18
CA HIS A 161 -10.43 3.97 8.92
C HIS A 161 -9.62 3.57 10.15
N PRO A 162 -8.61 4.38 10.50
CA PRO A 162 -7.79 4.10 11.66
C PRO A 162 -8.60 4.33 12.95
N GLU A 163 -8.65 3.32 13.83
CA GLU A 163 -9.13 3.46 15.19
C GLU A 163 -8.01 3.92 16.12
N THR A 164 -6.84 3.30 15.95
CA THR A 164 -5.65 3.67 16.71
C THR A 164 -4.44 3.71 15.79
N VAL A 165 -3.56 4.65 16.05
CA VAL A 165 -2.25 4.74 15.39
C VAL A 165 -1.20 4.87 16.47
N SER A 166 -0.13 4.10 16.35
CA SER A 166 1.01 4.15 17.24
C SER A 166 2.33 4.10 16.48
N VAL A 167 3.32 4.74 17.06
CA VAL A 167 4.69 4.80 16.55
C VAL A 167 5.59 4.08 17.54
N ILE A 168 6.28 3.07 17.07
CA ILE A 168 7.20 2.28 17.88
C ILE A 168 8.62 2.70 17.51
N LYS A 169 9.35 3.23 18.47
CA LYS A 169 10.74 3.64 18.28
C LYS A 169 11.64 2.43 18.48
N PRO A 170 12.43 2.03 17.48
CA PRO A 170 13.35 0.91 17.63
C PRO A 170 14.41 1.20 18.70
N GLU A 171 14.65 0.22 19.55
CA GLU A 171 15.66 0.27 20.61
C GLU A 171 16.56 -0.96 20.52
N TYR A 172 17.83 -0.77 20.86
CA TYR A 172 18.78 -1.86 20.99
C TYR A 172 19.60 -1.65 22.27
N ASP A 173 19.63 -2.66 23.12
CA ASP A 173 20.32 -2.62 24.42
C ASP A 173 19.91 -1.38 25.26
N GLY A 174 18.61 -1.09 25.31
CA GLY A 174 18.05 0.04 26.05
C GLY A 174 18.35 1.43 25.46
N GLN A 175 18.98 1.49 24.28
CA GLN A 175 19.27 2.74 23.58
C GLN A 175 18.37 2.89 22.35
N LYS A 176 17.77 4.08 22.19
CA LYS A 176 17.00 4.42 20.99
C LYS A 176 17.91 4.46 19.77
N LEU A 177 17.49 3.80 18.71
CA LEU A 177 18.20 3.84 17.44
C LEU A 177 17.81 5.08 16.64
N SER A 178 18.79 5.76 16.03
CA SER A 178 18.55 6.82 15.05
C SER A 178 18.21 6.19 13.70
N THR A 179 17.00 5.67 13.60
CA THR A 179 16.45 5.01 12.41
C THR A 179 14.96 5.29 12.30
N ARG A 180 14.35 4.81 11.22
CA ARG A 180 12.90 4.94 10.99
C ARG A 180 12.13 4.27 12.10
N ASP A 181 11.09 4.95 12.53
CA ASP A 181 10.11 4.37 13.44
C ASP A 181 9.29 3.29 12.73
N ILE A 182 8.74 2.37 13.50
CA ILE A 182 7.78 1.39 13.02
C ILE A 182 6.38 2.00 13.19
N LEU A 183 5.61 2.05 12.13
CA LEU A 183 4.26 2.58 12.17
C LEU A 183 3.26 1.43 12.25
N HIS A 184 2.43 1.45 13.30
CA HIS A 184 1.34 0.52 13.52
C HIS A 184 0.01 1.26 13.47
N SER A 185 -0.98 0.68 12.80
CA SER A 185 -2.35 1.16 12.83
C SER A 185 -3.34 0.01 12.94
N SER A 186 -4.25 0.11 13.91
CA SER A 186 -5.44 -0.73 13.98
C SER A 186 -6.53 -0.07 13.14
N MET A 187 -6.98 -0.76 12.11
CA MET A 187 -7.97 -0.28 11.15
C MET A 187 -9.30 -0.98 11.36
N GLN A 188 -10.39 -0.24 11.45
CA GLN A 188 -11.73 -0.78 11.29
C GLN A 188 -12.06 -0.85 9.80
N ILE A 189 -12.47 -2.02 9.35
CA ILE A 189 -12.86 -2.30 7.97
C ILE A 189 -14.37 -2.05 7.81
N SER A 190 -14.81 -1.76 6.61
CA SER A 190 -16.21 -1.45 6.30
C SER A 190 -17.20 -2.58 6.63
N ASP A 191 -16.74 -3.83 6.73
CA ASP A 191 -17.53 -4.99 7.17
C ASP A 191 -17.66 -5.11 8.70
N GLY A 192 -17.05 -4.19 9.46
CA GLY A 192 -17.01 -4.18 10.92
C GLY A 192 -15.86 -4.97 11.53
N SER A 193 -15.05 -5.65 10.74
CA SER A 193 -13.85 -6.34 11.20
C SER A 193 -12.73 -5.35 11.58
N ARG A 194 -11.76 -5.84 12.33
CA ARG A 194 -10.60 -5.06 12.76
C ARG A 194 -9.33 -5.78 12.35
N ILE A 195 -8.40 -5.02 11.74
CA ILE A 195 -7.11 -5.56 11.29
C ILE A 195 -6.00 -4.61 11.73
N ASP A 196 -4.94 -5.19 12.27
CA ASP A 196 -3.72 -4.47 12.63
C ASP A 196 -2.71 -4.52 11.50
N PHE A 197 -2.22 -3.35 11.09
CA PHE A 197 -1.21 -3.22 10.05
C PHE A 197 0.06 -2.59 10.62
N ILE A 198 1.18 -3.18 10.24
CA ILE A 198 2.50 -2.67 10.61
C ILE A 198 3.30 -2.43 9.34
N VAL A 199 3.88 -1.24 9.23
CA VAL A 199 4.88 -0.94 8.21
C VAL A 199 6.19 -0.55 8.88
N ASN A 200 7.28 -1.16 8.41
CA ASN A 200 8.62 -0.87 8.87
C ASN A 200 9.60 -0.83 7.69
N HIS A 201 10.73 -0.20 7.91
CA HIS A 201 11.83 -0.18 6.96
C HIS A 201 13.15 -0.40 7.71
N HIS A 202 13.62 -1.63 7.73
CA HIS A 202 14.84 -1.99 8.44
C HIS A 202 16.07 -1.24 7.92
N PRO A 203 17.06 -0.96 8.80
CA PRO A 203 18.34 -0.44 8.38
C PRO A 203 19.01 -1.30 7.32
N SER A 204 19.65 -0.65 6.33
CA SER A 204 20.37 -1.35 5.29
C SER A 204 21.56 -2.15 5.87
N LYS A 205 22.04 -3.13 5.11
CA LYS A 205 23.25 -3.90 5.44
C LYS A 205 24.56 -3.12 5.19
N PHE A 206 24.48 -1.80 5.11
CA PHE A 206 25.66 -0.96 4.91
C PHE A 206 26.62 -1.11 6.12
N GLY A 207 27.89 -1.36 5.82
CA GLY A 207 28.90 -1.70 6.82
C GLY A 207 29.10 -3.21 7.04
N GLY A 208 28.33 -4.07 6.37
CA GLY A 208 28.41 -5.53 6.49
C GLY A 208 27.29 -6.14 7.35
N GLU A 209 27.19 -7.46 7.27
CA GLU A 209 26.11 -8.19 7.95
C GLU A 209 26.28 -8.18 9.46
N ASP A 210 27.50 -8.37 9.96
CA ASP A 210 27.80 -8.43 11.38
C ASP A 210 27.59 -7.08 12.08
N GLU A 211 28.04 -5.98 11.45
CA GLU A 211 27.87 -4.63 12.00
C GLU A 211 26.41 -4.17 12.03
N SER A 212 25.62 -4.61 11.05
CA SER A 212 24.22 -4.21 10.92
C SER A 212 23.22 -5.16 11.64
N LYS A 213 23.68 -6.35 12.08
CA LYS A 213 22.82 -7.37 12.68
C LYS A 213 22.11 -6.89 13.95
N GLY A 214 22.83 -6.25 14.87
CA GLY A 214 22.27 -5.73 16.11
C GLY A 214 21.20 -4.64 15.90
N ARG A 215 21.26 -3.92 14.76
CA ARG A 215 20.29 -2.85 14.42
C ARG A 215 19.05 -3.37 13.68
N ARG A 216 19.02 -4.66 13.33
CA ARG A 216 17.92 -5.30 12.55
C ARG A 216 17.13 -6.34 13.35
N ASN A 217 17.64 -6.77 14.46
CA ASN A 217 17.00 -7.69 15.40
C ASN A 217 16.31 -6.92 16.49
#